data_644308c967d47ea5a5e6cd3e6d7bcc63
#
_entry.id   644308c967d47ea5a5e6cd3e6d7bcc63
#
_cell.length_a   1.000
_cell.length_b   1.000
_cell.length_c   1.000
_cell.angle_alpha   90.00
_cell.angle_beta   90.00
_cell.angle_gamma   90.00
#
_symmetry.space_group_name_H-M   'P 1'
#
loop_
_entity.id
_entity.type
_entity.pdbx_description
1 polymer ?
#
loop_
_entity_poly.entity_id
_entity_poly.type
_entity_poly.pdbx_seq_one_letter_code
_entity_poly.pdbx_strand_id
1 'polypeptide(L)'
;MDRFIPPISLLYDGFGVFHDVIHERCKVSGEDSIHEAKLWNKVNAFADRMAEFYEAEAARRDIVLNHLDEIFRARRDTVAEGWNIKASRIGSRQITSDGHLDGAHGAMVFCIECKNELSGISCEPSAELVSYIASSFNERLKGKDRALFHMWRVPALGMTQIGECRSCAPCLHPLTGCLGAFVQFLGVVMLAPHIRVVPLTPMLPLATPINDEGSRHRVFLAFKAASIVLAKIQADVSKFVQESRPEIPLALREFPSVTGIKADPQLSSPPLRIDFTLLRRYDTEVDYRHLYHAQVASTKEEIYVKFTPRYSPELHRFCANKGFAPKLLGFEQLSGGWFAVAMEKVDVVDPREIESFSELDDWREGIWKLVSSFHQQNLVHGDLRLANFIFTKESPRRMLLVDFDWGGGVGNVYFPRGELTEELCVKDDEGDCLDRLITVGDDDRVLAMTFEKLERIATERGWTRKDIDTDSIGNI
;
A
#
# COMPACT_ATOMS: atom_id res chain seq x y z
N MET A 1 16.62 -3.66 2.84
CA MET A 1 15.98 -4.99 2.86
C MET A 1 14.45 -4.96 2.79
N ASP A 2 13.82 -3.80 3.02
CA ASP A 2 12.35 -3.70 3.09
C ASP A 2 11.61 -3.39 1.78
N ARG A 3 12.32 -3.26 0.66
CA ARG A 3 11.73 -2.88 -0.63
C ARG A 3 10.84 -3.96 -1.26
N PHE A 4 10.94 -5.19 -0.79
CA PHE A 4 10.24 -6.35 -1.34
C PHE A 4 8.90 -6.67 -0.70
N ILE A 5 8.65 -6.18 0.51
CA ILE A 5 7.45 -6.51 1.27
C ILE A 5 6.33 -5.53 0.88
N PRO A 6 5.10 -6.02 0.61
CA PRO A 6 3.97 -5.16 0.32
C PRO A 6 3.69 -4.17 1.45
N PRO A 7 3.10 -3.01 1.14
CA PRO A 7 2.58 -2.10 2.15
C PRO A 7 1.65 -2.82 3.13
N ILE A 8 1.64 -2.39 4.37
CA ILE A 8 0.88 -3.05 5.43
C ILE A 8 -0.63 -3.09 5.15
N SER A 9 -1.14 -2.11 4.40
CA SER A 9 -2.53 -2.06 3.93
C SER A 9 -2.88 -3.16 2.93
N LEU A 10 -1.90 -3.69 2.18
CA LEU A 10 -2.07 -4.85 1.32
C LEU A 10 -1.93 -6.18 2.08
N LEU A 11 -1.24 -6.19 3.22
CA LEU A 11 -1.14 -7.36 4.09
C LEU A 11 -2.40 -7.55 4.94
N TYR A 12 -3.02 -6.44 5.37
CA TYR A 12 -4.29 -6.41 6.08
C TYR A 12 -5.08 -5.15 5.69
N ASP A 13 -6.24 -5.34 5.11
CA ASP A 13 -7.08 -4.27 4.56
C ASP A 13 -7.59 -3.27 5.61
N GLY A 14 -7.71 -3.68 6.87
CA GLY A 14 -8.06 -2.78 7.99
C GLY A 14 -7.10 -1.59 8.11
N PHE A 15 -5.80 -1.78 7.82
CA PHE A 15 -4.85 -0.67 7.83
C PHE A 15 -5.00 0.25 6.61
N GLY A 16 -5.54 -0.26 5.51
CA GLY A 16 -5.99 0.57 4.41
C GLY A 16 -7.17 1.46 4.81
N VAL A 17 -8.17 0.88 5.50
CA VAL A 17 -9.30 1.63 6.06
C VAL A 17 -8.83 2.70 7.04
N PHE A 18 -7.85 2.41 7.91
CA PHE A 18 -7.24 3.41 8.79
C PHE A 18 -6.75 4.62 7.99
N HIS A 19 -5.99 4.35 6.94
CA HIS A 19 -5.43 5.38 6.06
C HIS A 19 -6.51 6.20 5.36
N ASP A 20 -7.59 5.55 4.89
CA ASP A 20 -8.70 6.25 4.23
C ASP A 20 -9.47 7.16 5.19
N VAL A 21 -9.62 6.75 6.45
CA VAL A 21 -10.27 7.57 7.48
C VAL A 21 -9.44 8.81 7.84
N ILE A 22 -8.13 8.65 8.08
CA ILE A 22 -7.28 9.81 8.44
C ILE A 22 -7.10 10.81 7.29
N HIS A 23 -7.33 10.38 6.05
CA HIS A 23 -7.30 11.24 4.86
C HIS A 23 -8.69 11.62 4.36
N GLU A 24 -9.74 11.32 5.11
CA GLU A 24 -11.13 11.62 4.79
C GLU A 24 -11.60 11.14 3.41
N ARG A 25 -10.97 10.04 2.91
CA ARG A 25 -11.27 9.45 1.60
C ARG A 25 -12.53 8.59 1.58
N CYS A 26 -12.99 8.13 2.74
CA CYS A 26 -14.21 7.36 2.86
C CYS A 26 -15.20 8.08 3.78
N LYS A 27 -16.45 8.20 3.30
CA LYS A 27 -17.57 8.48 4.20
C LYS A 27 -17.93 7.15 4.84
N VAL A 28 -17.70 7.02 6.14
CA VAL A 28 -18.17 5.85 6.89
C VAL A 28 -19.69 5.93 6.91
N SER A 29 -20.34 5.10 6.10
CA SER A 29 -21.80 5.07 5.99
C SER A 29 -22.43 4.67 7.32
N GLY A 30 -23.42 5.42 7.78
CA GLY A 30 -24.19 5.12 8.98
C GLY A 30 -23.67 5.76 10.28
N GLU A 31 -22.73 6.70 10.22
CA GLU A 31 -22.35 7.48 11.40
C GLU A 31 -23.44 8.51 11.74
N ASP A 32 -24.02 8.32 12.92
CA ASP A 32 -24.86 9.32 13.56
C ASP A 32 -23.97 10.47 14.05
N SER A 33 -24.30 11.70 13.68
CA SER A 33 -23.60 12.91 14.11
C SER A 33 -23.45 13.02 15.64
N ILE A 34 -24.36 12.40 16.39
CA ILE A 34 -24.31 12.35 17.85
C ILE A 34 -23.15 11.46 18.35
N HIS A 35 -22.92 10.31 17.72
CA HIS A 35 -21.81 9.42 18.07
C HIS A 35 -20.45 10.05 17.74
N GLU A 36 -20.36 10.72 16.62
CA GLU A 36 -19.16 11.44 16.22
C GLU A 36 -18.84 12.60 17.20
N ALA A 37 -19.84 13.37 17.61
CA ALA A 37 -19.68 14.44 18.60
C ALA A 37 -19.24 13.88 19.98
N LYS A 38 -19.79 12.73 20.40
CA LYS A 38 -19.37 12.06 21.64
C LYS A 38 -17.92 11.61 21.57
N LEU A 39 -17.51 11.02 20.45
CA LEU A 39 -16.13 10.59 20.23
C LEU A 39 -15.18 11.80 20.24
N TRP A 40 -15.54 12.88 19.54
CA TRP A 40 -14.78 14.13 19.53
C TRP A 40 -14.53 14.66 20.95
N ASN A 41 -15.57 14.73 21.78
CA ASN A 41 -15.45 15.23 23.15
C ASN A 41 -14.53 14.33 24.00
N LYS A 42 -14.62 13.01 23.85
CA LYS A 42 -13.76 12.07 24.61
C LYS A 42 -12.29 12.16 24.17
N VAL A 43 -12.03 12.29 22.87
CA VAL A 43 -10.67 12.45 22.33
C VAL A 43 -10.06 13.77 22.79
N ASN A 44 -10.81 14.88 22.79
CA ASN A 44 -10.30 16.14 23.30
C ASN A 44 -10.04 16.09 24.81
N ALA A 45 -10.94 15.50 25.59
CA ALA A 45 -10.72 15.30 27.03
C ALA A 45 -9.46 14.46 27.31
N PHE A 46 -9.22 13.43 26.52
CA PHE A 46 -7.97 12.65 26.57
C PHE A 46 -6.76 13.52 26.26
N ALA A 47 -6.80 14.29 25.17
CA ALA A 47 -5.68 15.13 24.77
C ALA A 47 -5.36 16.20 25.83
N ASP A 48 -6.38 16.85 26.39
CA ASP A 48 -6.22 17.84 27.45
C ASP A 48 -5.59 17.21 28.70
N ARG A 49 -6.03 16.00 29.11
CA ARG A 49 -5.43 15.27 30.25
C ARG A 49 -3.99 14.85 29.99
N MET A 50 -3.67 14.43 28.78
CA MET A 50 -2.30 13.99 28.44
C MET A 50 -1.32 15.16 28.35
N ALA A 51 -1.80 16.37 28.15
CA ALA A 51 -1.00 17.60 28.22
C ALA A 51 -0.60 17.98 29.66
N GLU A 52 -1.21 17.34 30.69
CA GLU A 52 -0.84 17.57 32.07
C GLU A 52 0.47 16.84 32.43
N PHE A 53 1.15 17.36 33.42
CA PHE A 53 2.35 16.75 33.97
C PHE A 53 1.99 15.59 34.93
N TYR A 54 2.75 14.50 34.83
CA TYR A 54 2.64 13.35 35.72
C TYR A 54 4.02 13.02 36.32
N GLU A 55 4.12 12.93 37.65
CA GLU A 55 5.36 12.57 38.32
C GLU A 55 5.74 11.11 38.04
N ALA A 56 4.74 10.22 38.01
CA ALA A 56 4.94 8.79 37.84
C ALA A 56 4.32 8.30 36.53
N GLU A 57 5.04 7.51 35.74
CA GLU A 57 4.57 6.86 34.52
C GLU A 57 3.32 6.00 34.78
N ALA A 58 3.26 5.29 35.93
CA ALA A 58 2.09 4.50 36.31
C ALA A 58 0.81 5.33 36.44
N ALA A 59 0.89 6.55 37.01
CA ALA A 59 -0.26 7.42 37.16
C ALA A 59 -0.77 7.90 35.78
N ARG A 60 0.14 8.24 34.87
CA ARG A 60 -0.22 8.58 33.48
C ARG A 60 -0.87 7.40 32.77
N ARG A 61 -0.23 6.23 32.84
CA ARG A 61 -0.73 4.99 32.24
C ARG A 61 -2.17 4.69 32.67
N ASP A 62 -2.46 4.73 33.95
CA ASP A 62 -3.79 4.40 34.46
C ASP A 62 -4.88 5.36 33.93
N ILE A 63 -4.55 6.65 33.78
CA ILE A 63 -5.43 7.64 33.16
C ILE A 63 -5.59 7.36 31.67
N VAL A 64 -4.51 7.07 30.95
CA VAL A 64 -4.55 6.69 29.53
C VAL A 64 -5.49 5.52 29.33
N LEU A 65 -5.34 4.43 30.09
CA LEU A 65 -6.15 3.23 29.95
C LEU A 65 -7.65 3.51 30.15
N ASN A 66 -8.00 4.31 31.17
CA ASN A 66 -9.39 4.70 31.42
C ASN A 66 -9.99 5.49 30.26
N HIS A 67 -9.26 6.47 29.71
CA HIS A 67 -9.73 7.25 28.56
C HIS A 67 -9.85 6.42 27.29
N LEU A 68 -8.88 5.53 27.02
CA LEU A 68 -8.94 4.64 25.85
C LEU A 68 -10.14 3.70 25.93
N ASP A 69 -10.42 3.15 27.12
CA ASP A 69 -11.59 2.32 27.32
C ASP A 69 -12.88 3.09 26.98
N GLU A 70 -12.99 4.35 27.43
CA GLU A 70 -14.12 5.20 27.10
C GLU A 70 -14.21 5.57 25.62
N ILE A 71 -13.07 5.89 24.97
CA ILE A 71 -13.00 6.27 23.56
C ILE A 71 -13.44 5.08 22.68
N PHE A 72 -12.87 3.91 22.92
CA PHE A 72 -13.16 2.73 22.11
C PHE A 72 -14.56 2.15 22.37
N ARG A 73 -15.14 2.35 23.54
CA ARG A 73 -16.54 1.98 23.82
C ARG A 73 -17.54 2.96 23.23
N ALA A 74 -17.20 4.24 23.08
CA ALA A 74 -18.12 5.28 22.62
C ALA A 74 -18.77 4.99 21.27
N ARG A 75 -18.14 4.17 20.44
CA ARG A 75 -18.59 3.81 19.10
C ARG A 75 -19.35 2.48 19.02
N ARG A 76 -19.54 1.76 20.11
CA ARG A 76 -20.12 0.41 20.10
C ARG A 76 -21.47 0.37 20.77
N ASP A 77 -22.50 0.04 20.01
CA ASP A 77 -23.80 -0.32 20.56
C ASP A 77 -23.77 -1.72 21.19
N THR A 78 -22.77 -2.55 20.84
CA THR A 78 -22.57 -3.89 21.39
C THR A 78 -21.10 -4.08 21.75
N VAL A 79 -20.76 -3.81 23.00
CA VAL A 79 -19.45 -4.20 23.57
C VAL A 79 -19.48 -5.69 23.83
N ALA A 80 -18.59 -6.47 23.22
CA ALA A 80 -18.40 -7.85 23.62
C ALA A 80 -18.07 -7.90 25.12
N GLU A 81 -18.74 -8.76 25.87
CA GLU A 81 -18.40 -9.01 27.27
C GLU A 81 -16.91 -9.30 27.40
N GLY A 82 -16.24 -8.66 28.34
CA GLY A 82 -14.80 -8.84 28.58
C GLY A 82 -13.87 -7.80 27.92
N TRP A 83 -14.40 -6.73 27.29
CA TRP A 83 -13.59 -5.63 26.83
C TRP A 83 -12.97 -4.87 28.01
N ASN A 84 -11.67 -4.98 28.18
CA ASN A 84 -10.92 -4.19 29.17
C ASN A 84 -9.45 -4.09 28.73
N ILE A 85 -9.00 -2.88 28.40
CA ILE A 85 -7.58 -2.61 28.18
C ILE A 85 -6.93 -2.51 29.54
N LYS A 86 -5.99 -3.40 29.86
CA LYS A 86 -5.35 -3.45 31.16
C LYS A 86 -3.86 -3.76 31.06
N ALA A 87 -3.11 -3.21 32.01
CA ALA A 87 -1.75 -3.63 32.26
C ALA A 87 -1.75 -5.06 32.83
N SER A 88 -1.10 -5.97 32.16
CA SER A 88 -1.01 -7.35 32.64
C SER A 88 0.21 -8.08 32.08
N ARG A 89 0.55 -9.21 32.71
CA ARG A 89 1.67 -10.06 32.25
C ARG A 89 1.34 -10.73 30.92
N ILE A 90 2.35 -10.80 30.07
CA ILE A 90 2.28 -11.45 28.76
C ILE A 90 2.89 -12.85 28.88
N GLY A 91 2.05 -13.88 28.77
CA GLY A 91 2.47 -15.27 28.77
C GLY A 91 3.19 -15.70 30.02
N SER A 92 4.15 -16.65 29.89
CA SER A 92 4.97 -17.18 30.96
C SER A 92 6.16 -16.27 31.33
N ARG A 93 6.44 -15.25 30.53
CA ARG A 93 7.54 -14.30 30.77
C ARG A 93 7.13 -13.24 31.79
N GLN A 94 8.10 -12.75 32.54
CA GLN A 94 7.88 -11.63 33.52
C GLN A 94 7.77 -10.26 32.77
N ILE A 95 7.24 -10.25 31.56
CA ILE A 95 7.04 -9.04 30.76
C ILE A 95 5.63 -8.53 31.03
N THR A 96 5.50 -7.28 31.42
CA THR A 96 4.21 -6.62 31.66
C THR A 96 4.06 -5.49 30.68
N SER A 97 3.00 -5.49 29.87
CA SER A 97 2.65 -4.35 29.01
C SER A 97 1.98 -3.26 29.83
N ASP A 98 2.11 -2.02 29.41
CA ASP A 98 1.36 -0.91 29.99
C ASP A 98 -0.15 -1.06 29.78
N GLY A 99 -0.55 -1.64 28.65
CA GLY A 99 -1.92 -2.03 28.42
C GLY A 99 -2.05 -2.86 27.14
N HIS A 100 -2.91 -3.88 27.18
CA HIS A 100 -3.26 -4.65 25.98
C HIS A 100 -4.69 -5.16 26.01
N LEU A 101 -5.16 -5.56 24.86
CA LEU A 101 -6.44 -6.22 24.66
C LEU A 101 -6.23 -7.51 23.90
N ASP A 102 -6.71 -8.60 24.45
CA ASP A 102 -6.76 -9.88 23.80
C ASP A 102 -8.12 -10.05 23.09
N GLY A 103 -8.07 -10.51 21.86
CA GLY A 103 -9.23 -10.98 21.09
C GLY A 103 -9.50 -12.47 21.32
N ALA A 104 -10.22 -13.07 20.38
CA ALA A 104 -10.49 -14.51 20.41
C ALA A 104 -9.19 -15.33 20.46
N HIS A 105 -9.20 -16.44 21.22
CA HIS A 105 -8.05 -17.33 21.47
C HIS A 105 -6.81 -16.62 22.06
N GLY A 106 -7.03 -15.46 22.69
CA GLY A 106 -5.96 -14.67 23.29
C GLY A 106 -4.98 -14.08 22.27
N ALA A 107 -5.41 -13.88 21.02
CA ALA A 107 -4.66 -13.08 20.08
C ALA A 107 -4.60 -11.63 20.57
N MET A 108 -3.43 -11.07 20.79
CA MET A 108 -3.30 -9.66 21.15
C MET A 108 -3.71 -8.80 19.95
N VAL A 109 -4.81 -8.08 20.08
CA VAL A 109 -5.39 -7.24 19.00
C VAL A 109 -5.08 -5.75 19.17
N PHE A 110 -4.71 -5.35 20.41
CA PHE A 110 -4.27 -4.00 20.72
C PHE A 110 -3.19 -4.05 21.79
N CYS A 111 -2.20 -3.16 21.68
CA CYS A 111 -1.18 -2.96 22.69
C CYS A 111 -0.81 -1.48 22.78
N ILE A 112 -0.55 -1.01 23.99
CA ILE A 112 -0.06 0.35 24.23
C ILE A 112 1.20 0.34 25.09
N GLU A 113 2.07 1.30 24.79
CA GLU A 113 3.23 1.67 25.59
C GLU A 113 3.15 3.15 25.97
N CYS A 114 3.31 3.46 27.23
CA CYS A 114 3.28 4.81 27.79
C CYS A 114 4.65 5.19 28.31
N LYS A 115 5.14 6.38 27.97
CA LYS A 115 6.38 6.95 28.49
C LYS A 115 6.16 8.37 28.98
N ASN A 116 6.82 8.73 30.07
CA ASN A 116 6.81 10.12 30.54
C ASN A 116 7.68 11.03 29.69
N GLU A 117 8.78 10.50 29.12
CA GLU A 117 9.77 11.28 28.38
C GLU A 117 10.33 10.47 27.19
N LEU A 118 10.76 11.20 26.14
CA LEU A 118 11.54 10.63 25.05
C LEU A 118 13.02 10.43 25.41
N SER A 119 13.49 11.11 26.47
CA SER A 119 14.89 11.12 26.87
C SER A 119 15.14 10.14 28.01
N GLY A 120 15.80 9.09 27.70
CA GLY A 120 16.30 8.12 28.67
C GLY A 120 17.05 7.01 27.95
N ILE A 121 17.92 6.32 28.65
CA ILE A 121 18.68 5.16 28.15
C ILE A 121 17.75 3.96 27.91
N SER A 122 16.45 4.12 28.11
CA SER A 122 15.43 3.08 27.88
C SER A 122 15.13 2.93 26.40
N CYS A 123 14.69 1.75 26.02
CA CYS A 123 14.31 1.36 24.69
C CYS A 123 13.27 2.33 24.07
N GLU A 124 13.35 2.52 22.78
CA GLU A 124 12.37 3.29 22.01
C GLU A 124 10.96 2.67 22.19
N PRO A 125 9.91 3.48 22.51
CA PRO A 125 8.58 2.96 22.90
C PRO A 125 7.96 2.01 21.88
N SER A 126 8.14 2.26 20.60
CA SER A 126 7.63 1.36 19.56
C SER A 126 8.34 -0.01 19.58
N ALA A 127 9.63 -0.06 19.93
CA ALA A 127 10.37 -1.31 20.03
C ALA A 127 9.91 -2.14 21.27
N GLU A 128 9.62 -1.49 22.39
CA GLU A 128 9.04 -2.17 23.57
C GLU A 128 7.65 -2.73 23.23
N LEU A 129 6.78 -1.92 22.65
CA LEU A 129 5.45 -2.35 22.19
C LEU A 129 5.53 -3.56 21.27
N VAL A 130 6.42 -3.52 20.25
CA VAL A 130 6.63 -4.65 19.33
C VAL A 130 7.11 -5.90 20.08
N SER A 131 7.98 -5.75 21.11
CA SER A 131 8.46 -6.88 21.91
C SER A 131 7.33 -7.54 22.71
N TYR A 132 6.35 -6.79 23.18
CA TYR A 132 5.15 -7.31 23.86
C TYR A 132 4.27 -8.13 22.89
N ILE A 133 3.96 -7.56 21.72
CA ILE A 133 3.16 -8.23 20.70
C ILE A 133 3.88 -9.51 20.23
N ALA A 134 5.19 -9.43 19.96
CA ALA A 134 6.01 -10.57 19.56
C ALA A 134 6.04 -11.67 20.63
N SER A 135 6.16 -11.28 21.90
CA SER A 135 6.17 -12.22 23.02
C SER A 135 4.83 -12.93 23.17
N SER A 136 3.72 -12.19 23.09
CA SER A 136 2.37 -12.76 23.11
C SER A 136 2.19 -13.75 21.96
N PHE A 137 2.54 -13.36 20.75
CA PHE A 137 2.44 -14.21 19.56
C PHE A 137 3.27 -15.49 19.68
N ASN A 138 4.52 -15.38 20.13
CA ASN A 138 5.42 -16.53 20.31
C ASN A 138 4.90 -17.52 21.35
N GLU A 139 4.24 -17.06 22.41
CA GLU A 139 3.59 -17.95 23.39
C GLU A 139 2.42 -18.71 22.75
N ARG A 140 1.63 -18.05 21.91
CA ARG A 140 0.52 -18.69 21.17
C ARG A 140 1.01 -19.71 20.16
N LEU A 141 2.13 -19.45 19.49
CA LEU A 141 2.76 -20.42 18.59
C LEU A 141 3.21 -21.72 19.26
N LYS A 142 3.40 -21.71 20.59
CA LYS A 142 3.75 -22.90 21.40
C LYS A 142 2.52 -23.60 21.99
N GLY A 143 1.37 -22.90 22.04
CA GLY A 143 0.16 -23.36 22.68
C GLY A 143 -0.69 -24.30 21.85
N LYS A 144 -1.88 -24.63 22.36
CA LYS A 144 -2.87 -25.52 21.72
C LYS A 144 -3.38 -24.95 20.39
N ASP A 145 -3.41 -23.62 20.29
CA ASP A 145 -3.91 -22.89 19.13
C ASP A 145 -2.82 -22.59 18.08
N ARG A 146 -1.65 -23.25 18.19
CA ARG A 146 -0.51 -23.07 17.30
C ARG A 146 -0.88 -23.08 15.82
N ALA A 147 -1.77 -23.99 15.41
CA ALA A 147 -2.21 -24.11 14.03
C ALA A 147 -2.83 -22.81 13.51
N LEU A 148 -3.69 -22.18 14.31
CA LEU A 148 -4.37 -20.91 13.95
C LEU A 148 -3.36 -19.80 13.64
N PHE A 149 -2.32 -19.65 14.48
CA PHE A 149 -1.32 -18.61 14.32
C PHE A 149 -0.33 -18.90 13.17
N HIS A 150 -0.23 -20.14 12.71
CA HIS A 150 0.53 -20.48 11.50
C HIS A 150 -0.27 -20.30 10.21
N MET A 151 -1.60 -20.40 10.28
CA MET A 151 -2.46 -20.31 9.11
C MET A 151 -2.80 -18.87 8.71
N TRP A 152 -2.53 -17.89 9.57
CA TRP A 152 -3.05 -16.55 9.36
C TRP A 152 -2.03 -15.44 9.61
N ARG A 153 -2.31 -14.29 9.02
CA ARG A 153 -1.63 -13.02 9.27
C ARG A 153 -2.39 -12.32 10.38
N VAL A 154 -1.93 -12.45 11.63
CA VAL A 154 -2.64 -11.87 12.78
C VAL A 154 -2.37 -10.37 12.85
N PRO A 155 -3.37 -9.51 12.61
CA PRO A 155 -3.20 -8.06 12.76
C PRO A 155 -3.32 -7.65 14.22
N ALA A 156 -2.57 -6.63 14.62
CA ALA A 156 -2.73 -5.92 15.87
C ALA A 156 -2.55 -4.41 15.65
N LEU A 157 -3.27 -3.62 16.42
CA LEU A 157 -3.08 -2.16 16.47
C LEU A 157 -2.18 -1.83 17.65
N GLY A 158 -1.11 -1.09 17.40
CA GLY A 158 -0.22 -0.55 18.41
C GLY A 158 -0.49 0.93 18.66
N MET A 159 -0.23 1.39 19.87
CA MET A 159 -0.27 2.81 20.24
C MET A 159 0.90 3.13 21.16
N THR A 160 1.63 4.18 20.87
CA THR A 160 2.59 4.75 21.82
C THR A 160 2.08 6.10 22.29
N GLN A 161 2.17 6.35 23.59
CA GLN A 161 1.86 7.63 24.20
C GLN A 161 3.09 8.12 24.95
N ILE A 162 3.52 9.34 24.65
CA ILE A 162 4.71 9.96 25.23
C ILE A 162 4.29 11.24 25.91
N GLY A 163 4.74 11.44 27.14
CA GLY A 163 4.47 12.62 27.93
C GLY A 163 5.36 13.81 27.59
N GLU A 164 5.18 14.88 28.32
CA GLU A 164 5.99 16.09 28.21
C GLU A 164 7.39 15.85 28.78
N CYS A 165 8.43 16.20 28.02
CA CYS A 165 9.82 16.12 28.47
C CYS A 165 10.17 17.32 29.36
N ARG A 166 10.52 17.08 30.65
CA ARG A 166 11.05 18.10 31.55
C ARG A 166 12.58 18.04 31.73
N SER A 167 13.24 17.00 31.27
CA SER A 167 14.68 16.84 31.45
C SER A 167 15.53 17.72 30.53
N CYS A 168 14.92 18.38 29.56
CA CYS A 168 15.57 19.51 28.90
C CYS A 168 15.74 20.62 29.95
N ALA A 169 16.82 20.57 30.73
CA ALA A 169 17.34 21.73 31.47
C ALA A 169 17.18 22.96 30.61
N PRO A 170 16.90 24.14 31.15
CA PRO A 170 16.46 25.30 30.38
C PRO A 170 17.33 25.45 29.16
N CYS A 171 16.88 24.91 28.02
CA CYS A 171 17.55 25.07 26.75
C CYS A 171 17.53 26.57 26.46
N LEU A 172 18.68 27.20 26.59
CA LEU A 172 18.95 28.61 26.30
C LEU A 172 18.62 29.02 24.84
N HIS A 173 17.94 28.14 24.09
CA HIS A 173 17.48 28.40 22.74
C HIS A 173 15.95 28.52 22.70
N PRO A 174 15.43 29.71 22.37
CA PRO A 174 14.00 29.97 22.25
C PRO A 174 13.31 29.21 21.11
N LEU A 175 14.05 28.39 20.33
CA LEU A 175 13.54 27.62 19.20
C LEU A 175 13.36 26.12 19.50
N THR A 176 13.85 25.61 20.63
CA THR A 176 13.57 24.24 21.09
C THR A 176 12.42 24.29 22.06
N GLY A 177 11.19 24.47 21.55
CA GLY A 177 9.98 24.32 22.34
C GLY A 177 9.98 22.96 23.03
N CYS A 178 9.64 22.93 24.34
CA CYS A 178 9.38 21.69 25.06
C CYS A 178 8.42 20.84 24.22
N LEU A 179 8.87 19.66 23.81
CA LEU A 179 8.03 18.72 23.08
C LEU A 179 6.90 18.30 24.03
N GLY A 180 5.66 18.71 23.73
CA GLY A 180 4.47 18.33 24.47
C GLY A 180 4.16 16.82 24.37
N ALA A 181 3.07 16.40 24.97
CA ALA A 181 2.62 15.02 24.87
C ALA A 181 2.26 14.64 23.42
N PHE A 182 2.62 13.42 23.03
CA PHE A 182 2.38 12.87 21.70
C PHE A 182 1.68 11.52 21.75
N VAL A 183 1.01 11.19 20.65
CA VAL A 183 0.48 9.86 20.38
C VAL A 183 0.85 9.42 18.97
N GLN A 184 1.15 8.13 18.78
CA GLN A 184 1.38 7.52 17.49
C GLN A 184 0.66 6.18 17.43
N PHE A 185 0.01 5.90 16.30
CA PHE A 185 -0.57 4.60 16.00
C PHE A 185 0.32 3.79 15.06
N LEU A 186 0.40 2.49 15.32
CA LEU A 186 1.24 1.53 14.61
C LEU A 186 0.38 0.38 14.13
N GLY A 187 0.53 0.00 12.86
CA GLY A 187 -0.01 -1.24 12.33
C GLY A 187 0.99 -2.37 12.53
N VAL A 188 0.54 -3.49 13.05
CA VAL A 188 1.35 -4.68 13.25
C VAL A 188 0.70 -5.86 12.56
N VAL A 189 1.45 -6.60 11.75
CA VAL A 189 1.01 -7.86 11.15
C VAL A 189 2.04 -8.94 11.49
N MET A 190 1.57 -9.97 12.15
CA MET A 190 2.39 -11.12 12.52
C MET A 190 2.30 -12.17 11.41
N LEU A 191 3.42 -12.48 10.79
CA LEU A 191 3.53 -13.32 9.59
C LEU A 191 4.20 -14.68 9.86
N ALA A 192 4.48 -15.03 11.07
CA ALA A 192 5.29 -16.19 11.51
C ALA A 192 6.28 -16.71 10.42
N PRO A 193 7.62 -16.55 10.56
CA PRO A 193 8.28 -16.13 11.81
C PRO A 193 8.49 -14.61 11.94
N HIS A 194 8.08 -13.81 10.97
CA HIS A 194 8.35 -12.37 10.93
C HIS A 194 7.20 -11.54 11.49
N ILE A 195 7.52 -10.34 11.95
CA ILE A 195 6.55 -9.33 12.36
C ILE A 195 6.81 -8.08 11.53
N ARG A 196 5.76 -7.60 10.86
CA ARG A 196 5.78 -6.33 10.15
C ARG A 196 5.17 -5.25 11.02
N VAL A 197 5.88 -4.15 11.21
CA VAL A 197 5.43 -2.99 11.97
C VAL A 197 5.61 -1.75 11.13
N VAL A 198 4.57 -0.92 11.06
CA VAL A 198 4.59 0.32 10.28
C VAL A 198 3.84 1.40 11.06
N PRO A 199 4.40 2.60 11.20
CA PRO A 199 3.65 3.75 11.68
C PRO A 199 2.44 4.03 10.76
N LEU A 200 1.25 4.09 11.34
CA LEU A 200 0.01 4.47 10.65
C LEU A 200 -0.21 5.99 10.71
N THR A 201 0.39 6.64 11.71
CA THR A 201 0.40 8.10 11.86
C THR A 201 1.83 8.59 12.11
N PRO A 202 2.14 9.84 11.80
CA PRO A 202 3.25 10.52 12.44
C PRO A 202 3.01 10.60 13.95
N MET A 203 3.98 11.09 14.72
CA MET A 203 3.76 11.50 16.10
C MET A 203 2.82 12.71 16.11
N LEU A 204 1.62 12.52 16.66
CA LEU A 204 0.57 13.55 16.71
C LEU A 204 0.64 14.29 18.05
N PRO A 205 0.79 15.62 18.07
CA PRO A 205 0.82 16.39 19.30
C PRO A 205 -0.55 16.38 19.98
N LEU A 206 -0.59 16.09 21.27
CA LEU A 206 -1.79 16.16 22.11
C LEU A 206 -1.93 17.54 22.73
N ALA A 207 -0.83 18.20 23.13
CA ALA A 207 -0.82 19.58 23.60
C ALA A 207 -0.87 20.54 22.40
N THR A 208 -2.05 20.87 21.95
CA THR A 208 -2.26 21.80 20.84
C THR A 208 -2.91 23.09 21.31
N PRO A 209 -2.53 24.26 20.76
CA PRO A 209 -3.24 25.52 21.05
C PRO A 209 -4.73 25.38 20.78
N ILE A 210 -5.54 26.10 21.56
CA ILE A 210 -7.01 26.02 21.47
C ILE A 210 -7.55 26.44 20.10
N ASN A 211 -6.80 27.28 19.39
CA ASN A 211 -7.13 27.77 18.04
C ASN A 211 -6.50 26.94 16.91
N ASP A 212 -5.76 25.87 17.22
CA ASP A 212 -5.25 24.93 16.21
C ASP A 212 -6.23 23.77 16.02
N GLU A 213 -7.37 24.09 15.40
CA GLU A 213 -8.41 23.10 15.08
C GLU A 213 -7.88 21.99 14.15
N GLY A 214 -6.96 22.32 13.24
CA GLY A 214 -6.41 21.34 12.29
C GLY A 214 -5.61 20.24 12.97
N SER A 215 -4.80 20.55 13.98
CA SER A 215 -4.07 19.54 14.76
C SER A 215 -5.02 18.71 15.62
N ARG A 216 -6.01 19.33 16.27
CA ARG A 216 -7.03 18.61 17.05
C ARG A 216 -7.85 17.68 16.17
N HIS A 217 -8.21 18.11 14.97
CA HIS A 217 -8.95 17.29 14.01
C HIS A 217 -8.13 16.07 13.55
N ARG A 218 -6.82 16.23 13.30
CA ARG A 218 -5.94 15.09 12.96
C ARG A 218 -5.86 14.05 14.07
N VAL A 219 -5.75 14.49 15.32
CA VAL A 219 -5.79 13.58 16.50
C VAL A 219 -7.14 12.85 16.55
N PHE A 220 -8.23 13.56 16.39
CA PHE A 220 -9.58 12.98 16.35
C PHE A 220 -9.71 11.92 15.25
N LEU A 221 -9.29 12.22 14.01
CA LEU A 221 -9.35 11.28 12.90
C LEU A 221 -8.52 10.02 13.17
N ALA A 222 -7.37 10.15 13.83
CA ALA A 222 -6.53 9.01 14.19
C ALA A 222 -7.23 8.08 15.19
N PHE A 223 -7.86 8.63 16.22
CA PHE A 223 -8.66 7.85 17.19
C PHE A 223 -9.91 7.25 16.58
N LYS A 224 -10.58 7.99 15.68
CA LYS A 224 -11.71 7.49 14.89
C LYS A 224 -11.28 6.29 14.06
N ALA A 225 -10.18 6.42 13.31
CA ALA A 225 -9.61 5.34 12.51
C ALA A 225 -9.22 4.13 13.38
N ALA A 226 -8.56 4.37 14.51
CA ALA A 226 -8.17 3.34 15.46
C ALA A 226 -9.37 2.55 15.99
N SER A 227 -10.46 3.23 16.33
CA SER A 227 -11.70 2.60 16.81
C SER A 227 -12.33 1.69 15.75
N ILE A 228 -12.36 2.15 14.47
CA ILE A 228 -12.89 1.38 13.35
C ILE A 228 -12.04 0.12 13.14
N VAL A 229 -10.73 0.32 13.05
CA VAL A 229 -9.79 -0.78 12.73
C VAL A 229 -9.75 -1.81 13.85
N LEU A 230 -9.77 -1.36 15.12
CA LEU A 230 -9.78 -2.28 16.25
C LEU A 230 -11.05 -3.15 16.27
N ALA A 231 -12.21 -2.54 15.96
CA ALA A 231 -13.46 -3.31 15.80
C ALA A 231 -13.38 -4.34 14.67
N LYS A 232 -12.79 -3.94 13.54
CA LYS A 232 -12.57 -4.84 12.40
C LYS A 232 -11.60 -5.97 12.75
N ILE A 233 -10.47 -5.68 13.39
CA ILE A 233 -9.50 -6.70 13.82
C ILE A 233 -10.19 -7.73 14.70
N GLN A 234 -10.97 -7.31 15.70
CA GLN A 234 -11.69 -8.22 16.59
C GLN A 234 -12.70 -9.10 15.85
N ALA A 235 -13.47 -8.50 14.93
CA ALA A 235 -14.43 -9.24 14.12
C ALA A 235 -13.73 -10.28 13.23
N ASP A 236 -12.63 -9.90 12.59
CA ASP A 236 -11.87 -10.78 11.71
C ASP A 236 -11.17 -11.91 12.48
N VAL A 237 -10.58 -11.61 13.66
CA VAL A 237 -10.00 -12.62 14.55
C VAL A 237 -11.08 -13.62 15.01
N SER A 238 -12.27 -13.15 15.35
CA SER A 238 -13.38 -14.02 15.78
C SER A 238 -13.89 -14.93 14.66
N LYS A 239 -14.01 -14.40 13.44
CA LYS A 239 -14.40 -15.17 12.26
C LYS A 239 -13.37 -16.22 11.89
N PHE A 240 -12.09 -15.82 11.94
CA PHE A 240 -10.98 -16.68 11.56
C PHE A 240 -10.95 -17.98 12.37
N VAL A 241 -11.28 -17.89 13.63
CA VAL A 241 -11.36 -19.03 14.53
C VAL A 241 -12.49 -20.01 14.19
N GLN A 242 -13.57 -19.48 13.62
CA GLN A 242 -14.75 -20.29 13.26
C GLN A 242 -14.59 -20.99 11.89
N GLU A 243 -13.70 -20.49 11.05
CA GLU A 243 -13.49 -21.01 9.70
C GLU A 243 -12.21 -21.86 9.63
N SER A 244 -12.34 -23.13 9.30
CA SER A 244 -11.19 -23.98 8.98
C SER A 244 -10.59 -23.53 7.65
N ARG A 245 -9.50 -22.78 7.69
CA ARG A 245 -8.78 -22.34 6.50
C ARG A 245 -7.52 -23.17 6.27
N PRO A 246 -7.11 -23.36 5.01
CA PRO A 246 -5.85 -24.05 4.73
C PRO A 246 -4.66 -23.21 5.22
N GLU A 247 -3.60 -23.88 5.62
CA GLU A 247 -2.36 -23.22 6.00
C GLU A 247 -1.82 -22.37 4.82
N ILE A 248 -1.46 -21.13 5.10
CA ILE A 248 -0.80 -20.27 4.10
C ILE A 248 0.66 -20.73 4.01
N PRO A 249 1.13 -21.18 2.84
CA PRO A 249 2.53 -21.53 2.64
C PRO A 249 3.45 -20.37 3.06
N LEU A 250 4.58 -20.69 3.66
CA LEU A 250 5.51 -19.68 4.21
C LEU A 250 5.89 -18.61 3.19
N ALA A 251 6.14 -19.02 1.95
CA ALA A 251 6.49 -18.14 0.85
C ALA A 251 5.37 -17.14 0.47
N LEU A 252 4.11 -17.46 0.76
CA LEU A 252 2.95 -16.61 0.42
C LEU A 252 2.52 -15.70 1.58
N ARG A 253 3.09 -15.84 2.77
CA ARG A 253 2.70 -15.02 3.93
C ARG A 253 3.02 -13.54 3.76
N GLU A 254 4.04 -13.24 2.98
CA GLU A 254 4.47 -11.86 2.67
C GLU A 254 3.78 -11.27 1.43
N PHE A 255 2.88 -12.00 0.77
CA PHE A 255 2.13 -11.48 -0.37
C PHE A 255 0.91 -10.67 0.06
N PRO A 256 0.34 -9.83 -0.81
CA PRO A 256 -0.94 -9.18 -0.54
C PRO A 256 -2.02 -10.17 -0.11
N SER A 257 -2.91 -9.74 0.79
CA SER A 257 -4.03 -10.56 1.28
C SER A 257 -5.23 -10.58 0.32
N VAL A 258 -5.17 -9.82 -0.75
CA VAL A 258 -6.24 -9.71 -1.75
C VAL A 258 -6.35 -11.01 -2.55
N THR A 259 -7.51 -11.65 -2.50
CA THR A 259 -7.79 -12.92 -3.17
C THR A 259 -8.78 -12.81 -4.33
N GLY A 260 -9.21 -11.61 -4.67
CA GLY A 260 -10.11 -11.36 -5.78
C GLY A 260 -10.48 -9.89 -5.91
N ILE A 261 -10.86 -9.48 -7.11
CA ILE A 261 -11.24 -8.11 -7.48
C ILE A 261 -12.44 -8.08 -8.40
N LYS A 262 -13.05 -6.92 -8.56
CA LYS A 262 -14.13 -6.71 -9.54
C LYS A 262 -13.62 -6.97 -10.95
N ALA A 263 -14.40 -7.71 -11.72
CA ALA A 263 -14.12 -7.93 -13.12
C ALA A 263 -14.30 -6.63 -13.93
N ASP A 264 -13.58 -6.53 -15.04
CA ASP A 264 -13.76 -5.40 -15.97
C ASP A 264 -15.14 -5.47 -16.61
N PRO A 265 -15.95 -4.40 -16.55
CA PRO A 265 -17.30 -4.39 -17.10
C PRO A 265 -17.36 -4.48 -18.64
N GLN A 266 -16.25 -4.26 -19.32
CA GLN A 266 -16.18 -4.35 -20.79
C GLN A 266 -15.92 -5.76 -21.32
N LEU A 267 -15.74 -6.76 -20.44
CA LEU A 267 -15.65 -8.16 -20.84
C LEU A 267 -16.98 -8.64 -21.43
N SER A 268 -16.96 -9.54 -22.43
CA SER A 268 -18.14 -10.02 -23.14
C SER A 268 -19.18 -10.69 -22.23
N SER A 269 -18.76 -11.28 -21.13
CA SER A 269 -19.62 -11.89 -20.09
C SER A 269 -18.87 -11.79 -18.74
N PRO A 270 -18.76 -10.58 -18.18
CA PRO A 270 -17.94 -10.39 -16.99
C PRO A 270 -18.57 -11.13 -15.80
N PRO A 271 -17.79 -11.93 -15.06
CA PRO A 271 -18.21 -12.34 -13.74
C PRO A 271 -18.29 -11.09 -12.86
N LEU A 272 -19.09 -11.13 -11.79
CA LEU A 272 -19.15 -10.02 -10.85
C LEU A 272 -17.77 -9.74 -10.22
N ARG A 273 -17.01 -10.83 -10.00
CA ARG A 273 -15.69 -10.81 -9.36
C ARG A 273 -14.77 -11.87 -9.98
N ILE A 274 -13.49 -11.57 -10.02
CA ILE A 274 -12.43 -12.53 -10.39
C ILE A 274 -11.72 -12.91 -9.09
N ASP A 275 -11.94 -14.13 -8.63
CA ASP A 275 -11.21 -14.69 -7.49
C ASP A 275 -9.96 -15.39 -8.00
N PHE A 276 -8.85 -15.18 -7.32
CA PHE A 276 -7.54 -15.70 -7.70
C PHE A 276 -6.67 -16.05 -6.49
N THR A 277 -5.66 -16.87 -6.76
CA THR A 277 -4.57 -17.15 -5.83
C THR A 277 -3.27 -16.60 -6.39
N LEU A 278 -2.57 -15.78 -5.62
CA LEU A 278 -1.22 -15.33 -5.96
C LEU A 278 -0.26 -16.52 -5.82
N LEU A 279 0.51 -16.82 -6.88
CA LEU A 279 1.40 -17.98 -6.93
C LEU A 279 2.85 -17.60 -6.60
N ARG A 280 3.34 -16.58 -7.25
CA ARG A 280 4.71 -16.07 -7.09
C ARG A 280 4.78 -14.60 -7.50
N ARG A 281 5.75 -13.89 -6.95
CA ARG A 281 6.08 -12.55 -7.42
C ARG A 281 6.73 -12.64 -8.80
N TYR A 282 6.45 -11.67 -9.64
CA TYR A 282 7.16 -11.52 -10.90
C TYR A 282 8.54 -10.93 -10.59
N ASP A 283 9.59 -11.73 -10.83
CA ASP A 283 10.97 -11.29 -10.63
C ASP A 283 11.34 -10.31 -11.75
N THR A 284 11.44 -9.05 -11.37
CA THR A 284 12.05 -8.01 -12.20
C THR A 284 13.32 -7.55 -11.50
N GLU A 285 14.32 -7.11 -12.24
CA GLU A 285 15.51 -6.45 -11.67
C GLU A 285 15.15 -5.19 -10.89
N VAL A 286 13.89 -4.71 -11.04
CA VAL A 286 13.32 -3.53 -10.39
C VAL A 286 12.39 -3.96 -9.27
N ASP A 287 12.91 -4.07 -8.10
CA ASP A 287 12.37 -4.78 -6.93
C ASP A 287 11.12 -4.22 -6.25
N TYR A 288 10.66 -3.03 -6.60
CA TYR A 288 9.54 -2.37 -5.91
C TYR A 288 8.19 -2.52 -6.60
N ARG A 289 8.12 -3.21 -7.75
CA ARG A 289 6.84 -3.46 -8.42
C ARG A 289 6.12 -4.63 -7.76
N HIS A 290 4.92 -4.37 -7.27
CA HIS A 290 4.04 -5.42 -6.72
C HIS A 290 3.26 -6.09 -7.84
N LEU A 291 3.97 -6.83 -8.70
CA LEU A 291 3.43 -7.63 -9.81
C LEU A 291 3.57 -9.12 -9.47
N TYR A 292 2.49 -9.87 -9.63
CA TYR A 292 2.41 -11.27 -9.25
C TYR A 292 1.83 -12.13 -10.37
N HIS A 293 2.38 -13.33 -10.54
CA HIS A 293 1.69 -14.41 -11.21
C HIS A 293 0.57 -14.90 -10.30
N ALA A 294 -0.63 -15.06 -10.86
CA ALA A 294 -1.79 -15.54 -10.16
C ALA A 294 -2.55 -16.57 -11.00
N GLN A 295 -3.40 -17.33 -10.37
CA GLN A 295 -4.29 -18.28 -11.02
C GLN A 295 -5.73 -17.99 -10.65
N VAL A 296 -6.59 -17.85 -11.65
CA VAL A 296 -8.03 -17.67 -11.46
C VAL A 296 -8.62 -18.93 -10.80
N ALA A 297 -9.39 -18.74 -9.75
CA ALA A 297 -9.91 -19.87 -8.96
C ALA A 297 -10.88 -20.78 -9.75
N SER A 298 -11.72 -20.20 -10.61
CA SER A 298 -12.74 -20.92 -11.38
C SER A 298 -12.18 -21.62 -12.63
N THR A 299 -11.39 -20.89 -13.45
CA THR A 299 -10.94 -21.38 -14.77
C THR A 299 -9.57 -22.05 -14.73
N LYS A 300 -8.79 -21.82 -13.66
CA LYS A 300 -7.39 -22.21 -13.53
C LYS A 300 -6.44 -21.51 -14.52
N GLU A 301 -6.92 -20.51 -15.23
CA GLU A 301 -6.10 -19.70 -16.12
C GLU A 301 -5.07 -18.90 -15.32
N GLU A 302 -3.87 -18.78 -15.86
CA GLU A 302 -2.84 -17.92 -15.30
C GLU A 302 -3.04 -16.48 -15.76
N ILE A 303 -2.89 -15.56 -14.83
CA ILE A 303 -3.04 -14.13 -15.03
C ILE A 303 -1.90 -13.38 -14.32
N TYR A 304 -1.72 -12.10 -14.66
CA TYR A 304 -0.93 -11.19 -13.85
C TYR A 304 -1.85 -10.34 -12.98
N VAL A 305 -1.43 -10.14 -11.72
CA VAL A 305 -2.08 -9.20 -10.78
C VAL A 305 -1.05 -8.19 -10.31
N LYS A 306 -1.33 -6.92 -10.54
CA LYS A 306 -0.50 -5.78 -10.14
C LYS A 306 -1.19 -5.00 -9.03
N PHE A 307 -0.41 -4.58 -8.02
CA PHE A 307 -0.86 -3.62 -7.02
C PHE A 307 -0.05 -2.33 -7.16
N THR A 308 -0.73 -1.19 -7.28
CA THR A 308 -0.09 0.10 -7.55
C THR A 308 -0.87 1.24 -6.91
N PRO A 309 -0.21 2.35 -6.46
CA PRO A 309 -0.90 3.52 -5.94
C PRO A 309 -1.53 4.41 -7.01
N ARG A 310 -1.20 4.18 -8.29
CA ARG A 310 -1.74 4.93 -9.43
C ARG A 310 -1.99 3.99 -10.60
N TYR A 311 -3.04 4.24 -11.35
CA TYR A 311 -3.33 3.47 -12.56
C TYR A 311 -4.36 4.17 -13.44
N SER A 312 -4.22 4.04 -14.76
CA SER A 312 -5.19 4.49 -15.74
C SER A 312 -5.91 3.31 -16.40
N PRO A 313 -7.03 2.83 -15.85
CA PRO A 313 -7.78 1.74 -16.48
C PRO A 313 -8.41 2.16 -17.82
N GLU A 314 -8.69 3.44 -18.00
CA GLU A 314 -9.24 3.98 -19.25
C GLU A 314 -8.24 3.84 -20.39
N LEU A 315 -7.00 4.31 -20.20
CA LEU A 315 -5.95 4.21 -21.21
C LEU A 315 -5.59 2.74 -21.47
N HIS A 316 -5.51 1.90 -20.42
CA HIS A 316 -5.24 0.47 -20.59
C HIS A 316 -6.31 -0.19 -21.48
N ARG A 317 -7.59 0.01 -21.18
CA ARG A 317 -8.69 -0.51 -22.00
C ARG A 317 -8.62 -0.02 -23.43
N PHE A 318 -8.33 1.27 -23.63
CA PHE A 318 -8.18 1.85 -24.94
C PHE A 318 -7.10 1.13 -25.76
N CYS A 319 -5.93 0.92 -25.19
CA CYS A 319 -4.82 0.20 -25.83
C CYS A 319 -5.15 -1.28 -26.06
N ALA A 320 -5.74 -1.95 -25.08
CA ALA A 320 -6.12 -3.36 -25.16
C ALA A 320 -7.20 -3.60 -26.23
N ASN A 321 -8.21 -2.73 -26.35
CA ASN A 321 -9.26 -2.83 -27.37
C ASN A 321 -8.72 -2.64 -28.80
N LYS A 322 -7.57 -1.99 -28.95
CA LYS A 322 -6.86 -1.86 -30.23
C LYS A 322 -5.81 -2.97 -30.45
N GLY A 323 -5.66 -3.91 -29.53
CA GLY A 323 -4.71 -5.03 -29.63
C GLY A 323 -3.26 -4.67 -29.29
N PHE A 324 -3.02 -3.52 -28.63
CA PHE A 324 -1.70 -3.01 -28.27
C PHE A 324 -1.40 -3.06 -26.77
N ALA A 325 -2.19 -3.75 -25.99
CA ALA A 325 -1.92 -4.02 -24.58
C ALA A 325 -2.49 -5.38 -24.18
N PRO A 326 -1.99 -6.03 -23.12
CA PRO A 326 -2.64 -7.18 -22.52
C PRO A 326 -4.09 -6.84 -22.16
N LYS A 327 -4.99 -7.81 -22.25
CA LYS A 327 -6.40 -7.58 -21.93
C LYS A 327 -6.57 -7.26 -20.44
N LEU A 328 -7.27 -6.19 -20.11
CA LEU A 328 -7.67 -5.88 -18.74
C LEU A 328 -8.80 -6.81 -18.32
N LEU A 329 -8.57 -7.64 -17.32
CA LEU A 329 -9.54 -8.62 -16.81
C LEU A 329 -10.32 -8.07 -15.61
N GLY A 330 -9.67 -7.28 -14.76
CA GLY A 330 -10.30 -6.71 -13.58
C GLY A 330 -9.53 -5.50 -13.07
N PHE A 331 -10.29 -4.62 -12.39
CA PHE A 331 -9.75 -3.41 -11.78
C PHE A 331 -10.58 -3.04 -10.56
N GLU A 332 -9.91 -2.81 -9.43
CA GLU A 332 -10.56 -2.37 -8.21
C GLU A 332 -9.67 -1.40 -7.43
N GLN A 333 -10.28 -0.33 -6.93
CA GLN A 333 -9.66 0.53 -5.93
C GLN A 333 -9.78 -0.14 -4.56
N LEU A 334 -8.65 -0.37 -3.92
CA LEU A 334 -8.55 -0.94 -2.59
C LEU A 334 -8.49 0.17 -1.53
N SER A 335 -8.71 -0.21 -0.29
CA SER A 335 -8.47 0.68 0.85
C SER A 335 -6.99 1.10 0.93
N GLY A 336 -6.75 2.31 1.43
CA GLY A 336 -5.40 2.87 1.55
C GLY A 336 -4.86 3.48 0.27
N GLY A 337 -5.72 3.72 -0.73
CA GLY A 337 -5.35 4.39 -1.99
C GLY A 337 -4.59 3.51 -2.97
N TRP A 338 -4.65 2.19 -2.81
CA TRP A 338 -4.08 1.23 -3.74
C TRP A 338 -5.09 0.80 -4.79
N PHE A 339 -4.59 0.35 -5.93
CA PHE A 339 -5.36 -0.29 -6.98
C PHE A 339 -4.87 -1.72 -7.18
N ALA A 340 -5.79 -2.63 -7.41
CA ALA A 340 -5.51 -3.99 -7.87
C ALA A 340 -5.96 -4.12 -9.32
N VAL A 341 -5.06 -4.61 -10.17
CA VAL A 341 -5.24 -4.73 -11.62
C VAL A 341 -4.95 -6.16 -12.02
N ALA A 342 -5.95 -6.86 -12.57
CA ALA A 342 -5.77 -8.17 -13.18
C ALA A 342 -5.71 -8.03 -14.70
N MET A 343 -4.73 -8.64 -15.31
CA MET A 343 -4.54 -8.64 -16.75
C MET A 343 -4.15 -10.03 -17.27
N GLU A 344 -4.41 -10.28 -18.54
CA GLU A 344 -4.03 -11.53 -19.16
C GLU A 344 -2.52 -11.76 -19.09
N LYS A 345 -2.13 -13.03 -18.97
CA LYS A 345 -0.75 -13.44 -19.10
C LYS A 345 -0.41 -13.56 -20.57
N VAL A 346 0.61 -12.84 -20.99
CA VAL A 346 1.16 -12.88 -22.35
C VAL A 346 2.52 -13.54 -22.30
N ASP A 347 2.78 -14.50 -23.19
CA ASP A 347 4.11 -15.08 -23.37
C ASP A 347 4.98 -14.12 -24.15
N VAL A 348 6.10 -13.75 -23.57
CA VAL A 348 6.99 -12.70 -24.08
C VAL A 348 8.32 -13.23 -24.54
N VAL A 349 8.97 -12.50 -25.42
CA VAL A 349 10.35 -12.68 -25.86
C VAL A 349 11.17 -11.43 -25.57
N ASP A 350 12.49 -11.57 -25.52
CA ASP A 350 13.40 -10.45 -25.36
C ASP A 350 13.35 -9.53 -26.59
N PRO A 351 13.33 -8.21 -26.46
CA PRO A 351 13.43 -7.27 -27.58
C PRO A 351 14.67 -7.51 -28.46
N ARG A 352 15.70 -8.15 -27.91
CA ARG A 352 16.86 -8.60 -28.68
C ARG A 352 16.58 -9.74 -29.65
N GLU A 353 15.41 -10.31 -29.66
CA GLU A 353 14.98 -11.35 -30.63
C GLU A 353 14.22 -10.77 -31.84
N ILE A 354 14.35 -9.46 -32.12
CA ILE A 354 13.85 -8.80 -33.34
C ILE A 354 14.43 -9.55 -34.55
N GLU A 355 13.60 -9.91 -35.53
CA GLU A 355 13.99 -10.73 -36.66
C GLU A 355 14.36 -9.90 -37.92
N SER A 356 13.79 -8.70 -38.06
CA SER A 356 14.05 -7.83 -39.22
C SER A 356 13.75 -6.37 -38.94
N PHE A 357 14.30 -5.45 -39.76
CA PHE A 357 13.90 -4.05 -39.77
C PHE A 357 12.45 -3.84 -40.21
N SER A 358 11.90 -4.73 -41.06
CA SER A 358 10.48 -4.65 -41.46
C SER A 358 9.57 -4.83 -40.25
N GLU A 359 9.85 -5.82 -39.38
CA GLU A 359 9.11 -6.03 -38.14
C GLU A 359 9.15 -4.79 -37.23
N LEU A 360 10.33 -4.17 -37.09
CA LEU A 360 10.50 -2.94 -36.31
C LEU A 360 9.74 -1.74 -36.92
N ASP A 361 9.74 -1.61 -38.22
CA ASP A 361 9.03 -0.52 -38.91
C ASP A 361 7.49 -0.68 -38.79
N ASP A 362 6.97 -1.93 -38.85
CA ASP A 362 5.56 -2.23 -38.60
C ASP A 362 5.15 -1.89 -37.16
N TRP A 363 5.97 -2.25 -36.17
CA TRP A 363 5.72 -1.88 -34.78
C TRP A 363 5.76 -0.37 -34.57
N ARG A 364 6.72 0.32 -35.18
CA ARG A 364 6.83 1.78 -35.13
C ARG A 364 5.56 2.42 -35.65
N GLU A 365 5.12 2.06 -36.84
CA GLU A 365 3.92 2.63 -37.45
C GLU A 365 2.69 2.35 -36.59
N GLY A 366 2.52 1.12 -36.10
CA GLY A 366 1.41 0.71 -35.25
C GLY A 366 1.35 1.47 -33.93
N ILE A 367 2.48 1.58 -33.22
CA ILE A 367 2.55 2.28 -31.92
C ILE A 367 2.37 3.79 -32.11
N TRP A 368 2.96 4.42 -33.12
CA TRP A 368 2.74 5.83 -33.39
C TRP A 368 1.27 6.14 -33.69
N LYS A 369 0.59 5.30 -34.46
CA LYS A 369 -0.86 5.41 -34.73
C LYS A 369 -1.67 5.25 -33.41
N LEU A 370 -1.29 4.28 -32.55
CA LEU A 370 -1.91 4.10 -31.24
C LEU A 370 -1.77 5.36 -30.39
N VAL A 371 -0.54 5.84 -30.21
CA VAL A 371 -0.20 7.01 -29.37
C VAL A 371 -0.96 8.25 -29.87
N SER A 372 -0.90 8.54 -31.16
CA SER A 372 -1.68 9.63 -31.77
C SER A 372 -3.18 9.49 -31.51
N SER A 373 -3.70 8.26 -31.52
CA SER A 373 -5.13 8.02 -31.32
C SER A 373 -5.59 8.21 -29.88
N PHE A 374 -4.76 7.87 -28.86
CA PHE A 374 -5.13 8.16 -27.48
C PHE A 374 -4.86 9.64 -27.10
N HIS A 375 -3.88 10.31 -27.72
CA HIS A 375 -3.72 11.77 -27.62
C HIS A 375 -4.97 12.51 -28.11
N GLN A 376 -5.59 12.07 -29.23
CA GLN A 376 -6.87 12.60 -29.71
C GLN A 376 -8.04 12.40 -28.73
N GLN A 377 -7.95 11.41 -27.82
CA GLN A 377 -8.88 11.22 -26.72
C GLN A 377 -8.47 11.98 -25.43
N ASN A 378 -7.53 12.91 -25.55
CA ASN A 378 -7.00 13.70 -24.43
C ASN A 378 -6.35 12.83 -23.33
N LEU A 379 -5.73 11.71 -23.70
CA LEU A 379 -5.00 10.80 -22.82
C LEU A 379 -3.51 10.87 -23.10
N VAL A 380 -2.69 10.63 -22.05
CA VAL A 380 -1.23 10.46 -22.12
C VAL A 380 -0.80 9.25 -21.31
N HIS A 381 0.33 8.65 -21.67
CA HIS A 381 0.89 7.49 -20.96
C HIS A 381 1.93 7.90 -19.91
N GLY A 382 2.82 8.83 -20.25
CA GLY A 382 3.84 9.39 -19.36
C GLY A 382 5.11 8.56 -19.22
N ASP A 383 5.13 7.31 -19.70
CA ASP A 383 6.31 6.44 -19.61
C ASP A 383 6.42 5.48 -20.79
N LEU A 384 6.61 6.02 -22.00
CA LEU A 384 6.75 5.23 -23.23
C LEU A 384 8.19 4.73 -23.48
N ARG A 385 8.92 4.40 -22.37
CA ARG A 385 10.26 3.79 -22.47
C ARG A 385 10.20 2.33 -22.89
N LEU A 386 11.29 1.83 -23.48
CA LEU A 386 11.42 0.45 -23.92
C LEU A 386 11.06 -0.58 -22.83
N ALA A 387 11.36 -0.29 -21.56
CA ALA A 387 11.02 -1.15 -20.43
C ALA A 387 9.51 -1.40 -20.23
N ASN A 388 8.66 -0.57 -20.84
CA ASN A 388 7.20 -0.66 -20.77
C ASN A 388 6.59 -1.20 -22.07
N PHE A 389 7.39 -1.77 -22.95
CA PHE A 389 6.95 -2.53 -24.10
C PHE A 389 7.35 -3.99 -23.95
N ILE A 390 6.41 -4.89 -24.22
CA ILE A 390 6.63 -6.34 -24.28
C ILE A 390 6.39 -6.83 -25.69
N PHE A 391 7.12 -7.88 -26.06
CA PHE A 391 7.05 -8.47 -27.41
C PHE A 391 6.48 -9.87 -27.27
N THR A 392 5.40 -10.15 -28.01
CA THR A 392 4.73 -11.45 -27.93
C THR A 392 5.57 -12.54 -28.59
N LYS A 393 5.46 -13.76 -28.06
CA LYS A 393 6.10 -14.94 -28.64
C LYS A 393 5.38 -15.46 -29.90
N GLU A 394 4.12 -15.12 -30.03
CA GLU A 394 3.25 -15.53 -31.16
C GLU A 394 3.74 -14.93 -32.49
N SER A 395 3.50 -15.62 -33.59
CA SER A 395 3.80 -15.11 -34.95
C SER A 395 2.49 -14.70 -35.65
N PRO A 396 2.38 -13.49 -36.21
CA PRO A 396 3.38 -12.41 -36.17
C PRO A 396 3.51 -11.82 -34.76
N ARG A 397 4.72 -11.44 -34.39
CA ARG A 397 5.00 -10.81 -33.10
C ARG A 397 4.32 -9.44 -33.02
N ARG A 398 3.82 -9.15 -31.84
CA ARG A 398 3.20 -7.84 -31.53
C ARG A 398 4.01 -7.12 -30.46
N MET A 399 4.15 -5.83 -30.60
CA MET A 399 4.66 -4.94 -29.56
C MET A 399 3.47 -4.41 -28.74
N LEU A 400 3.43 -4.77 -27.46
CA LEU A 400 2.36 -4.39 -26.56
C LEU A 400 2.87 -3.42 -25.51
N LEU A 401 2.05 -2.40 -25.20
CA LEU A 401 2.30 -1.41 -24.17
C LEU A 401 1.80 -1.92 -22.80
N VAL A 402 2.60 -1.73 -21.77
CA VAL A 402 2.28 -2.09 -20.39
C VAL A 402 2.62 -0.94 -19.46
N ASP A 403 2.26 -1.07 -18.17
CA ASP A 403 2.59 -0.11 -17.11
C ASP A 403 1.89 1.25 -17.23
N PHE A 404 0.57 1.23 -17.09
CA PHE A 404 -0.31 2.42 -17.17
C PHE A 404 -0.37 3.23 -15.87
N ASP A 405 0.66 3.16 -15.02
CA ASP A 405 0.67 3.76 -13.67
C ASP A 405 0.66 5.29 -13.71
N TRP A 406 1.24 5.89 -14.73
CA TRP A 406 1.34 7.34 -14.86
C TRP A 406 0.38 7.92 -15.89
N GLY A 407 -0.32 7.05 -16.62
CA GLY A 407 -1.26 7.45 -17.64
C GLY A 407 -2.52 8.12 -17.09
N GLY A 408 -3.18 8.90 -17.95
CA GLY A 408 -4.44 9.55 -17.63
C GLY A 408 -4.77 10.72 -18.55
N GLY A 409 -5.72 11.56 -18.16
CA GLY A 409 -6.11 12.75 -18.91
C GLY A 409 -5.02 13.81 -18.95
N VAL A 410 -4.80 14.39 -20.12
CA VAL A 410 -3.88 15.54 -20.29
C VAL A 410 -4.27 16.66 -19.33
N GLY A 411 -3.29 17.22 -18.62
CA GLY A 411 -3.51 18.26 -17.62
C GLY A 411 -3.95 17.77 -16.24
N ASN A 412 -4.12 16.44 -16.06
CA ASN A 412 -4.56 15.86 -14.78
C ASN A 412 -3.51 14.93 -14.14
N VAL A 413 -2.48 14.55 -14.87
CA VAL A 413 -1.45 13.62 -14.40
C VAL A 413 -0.08 14.27 -14.33
N TYR A 414 0.67 13.91 -13.28
CA TYR A 414 1.99 14.45 -12.98
C TYR A 414 3.01 13.34 -12.97
N PHE A 415 4.24 13.64 -13.35
CA PHE A 415 5.35 12.76 -13.07
C PHE A 415 5.46 12.49 -11.55
N PRO A 416 5.86 11.27 -11.14
CA PRO A 416 6.08 11.00 -9.72
C PRO A 416 7.20 11.91 -9.20
N ARG A 417 7.03 12.38 -7.95
CA ARG A 417 8.11 13.09 -7.24
C ARG A 417 9.22 12.11 -6.92
N GLY A 418 10.43 12.46 -7.26
CA GLY A 418 11.61 11.65 -7.02
C GLY A 418 12.56 11.62 -8.21
N GLU A 419 13.54 10.74 -8.17
CA GLU A 419 14.50 10.59 -9.26
C GLU A 419 13.83 9.99 -10.50
N LEU A 420 13.62 10.80 -11.52
CA LEU A 420 13.25 10.35 -12.85
C LEU A 420 14.53 9.92 -13.60
N THR A 421 14.39 8.92 -14.47
CA THR A 421 15.48 8.56 -15.38
C THR A 421 15.73 9.69 -16.37
N GLU A 422 16.94 9.78 -16.91
CA GLU A 422 17.32 10.83 -17.88
C GLU A 422 16.36 10.94 -19.07
N GLU A 423 15.76 9.82 -19.48
CA GLU A 423 14.79 9.78 -20.58
C GLU A 423 13.50 10.54 -20.28
N LEU A 424 13.11 10.57 -19.02
CA LEU A 424 11.86 11.19 -18.56
C LEU A 424 12.08 12.60 -18.00
N CYS A 425 13.28 12.85 -17.50
CA CYS A 425 13.63 14.11 -16.89
C CYS A 425 13.76 15.21 -17.94
N VAL A 426 13.02 16.32 -17.75
CA VAL A 426 13.26 17.59 -18.42
C VAL A 426 13.87 18.50 -17.37
N LYS A 427 15.11 18.89 -17.60
CA LYS A 427 15.89 19.74 -16.68
C LYS A 427 15.55 21.21 -16.90
N ASP A 428 15.51 21.96 -15.82
CA ASP A 428 15.49 23.42 -15.87
C ASP A 428 16.90 24.00 -16.15
N ASP A 429 17.00 25.32 -16.12
CA ASP A 429 18.28 26.03 -16.33
C ASP A 429 19.30 25.75 -15.23
N GLU A 430 18.87 25.28 -14.06
CA GLU A 430 19.71 24.92 -12.91
C GLU A 430 20.12 23.43 -12.93
N GLY A 431 19.53 22.64 -13.83
CA GLY A 431 19.81 21.22 -14.02
C GLY A 431 18.92 20.27 -13.20
N ASP A 432 17.92 20.81 -12.52
CA ASP A 432 16.97 20.03 -11.73
C ASP A 432 15.80 19.51 -12.57
N CYS A 433 15.27 18.34 -12.21
CA CYS A 433 14.09 17.77 -12.87
C CYS A 433 12.83 18.53 -12.45
N LEU A 434 12.12 19.05 -13.43
CA LEU A 434 10.88 19.79 -13.20
C LEU A 434 9.75 18.88 -12.65
N ASP A 435 9.14 19.31 -11.54
CA ASP A 435 7.88 18.74 -11.04
C ASP A 435 6.72 19.28 -11.88
N ARG A 436 6.32 18.54 -12.90
CA ARG A 436 5.40 19.03 -13.91
C ARG A 436 4.37 18.02 -14.38
N LEU A 437 3.34 18.54 -15.02
CA LEU A 437 2.32 17.74 -15.72
C LEU A 437 2.95 16.94 -16.88
N ILE A 438 2.42 15.75 -17.07
CA ILE A 438 2.72 14.93 -18.24
C ILE A 438 1.98 15.50 -19.44
N THR A 439 2.69 15.67 -20.55
CA THR A 439 2.17 16.26 -21.80
C THR A 439 2.25 15.29 -22.96
N VAL A 440 1.51 15.57 -24.03
CA VAL A 440 1.62 14.86 -25.32
C VAL A 440 3.07 14.89 -25.85
N GLY A 441 3.75 16.04 -25.73
CA GLY A 441 5.14 16.16 -26.17
C GLY A 441 6.11 15.28 -25.40
N ASP A 442 5.80 14.89 -24.15
CA ASP A 442 6.61 13.96 -23.40
C ASP A 442 6.50 12.53 -23.95
N ASP A 443 5.28 12.10 -24.24
CA ASP A 443 5.04 10.81 -24.87
C ASP A 443 5.74 10.72 -26.22
N ASP A 444 5.61 11.74 -27.07
CA ASP A 444 6.25 11.77 -28.40
C ASP A 444 7.78 11.70 -28.29
N ARG A 445 8.36 12.48 -27.40
CA ARG A 445 9.82 12.50 -27.18
C ARG A 445 10.34 11.15 -26.69
N VAL A 446 9.71 10.58 -25.66
CA VAL A 446 10.16 9.32 -25.06
C VAL A 446 9.95 8.14 -26.02
N LEU A 447 8.87 8.15 -26.82
CA LEU A 447 8.62 7.15 -27.83
C LEU A 447 9.66 7.19 -28.95
N ALA A 448 10.06 8.38 -29.41
CA ALA A 448 11.13 8.52 -30.40
C ALA A 448 12.44 7.90 -29.89
N MET A 449 12.85 8.23 -28.66
CA MET A 449 14.04 7.64 -28.04
C MET A 449 13.95 6.11 -27.89
N THR A 450 12.74 5.59 -27.66
CA THR A 450 12.52 4.13 -27.55
C THR A 450 12.76 3.43 -28.89
N PHE A 451 12.29 4.00 -29.98
CA PHE A 451 12.54 3.43 -31.32
C PHE A 451 14.00 3.59 -31.75
N GLU A 452 14.67 4.68 -31.39
CA GLU A 452 16.13 4.82 -31.61
C GLU A 452 16.92 3.73 -30.90
N LYS A 453 16.52 3.34 -29.67
CA LYS A 453 17.12 2.22 -28.94
C LYS A 453 16.89 0.88 -29.64
N LEU A 454 15.66 0.64 -30.09
CA LEU A 454 15.33 -0.59 -30.83
C LEU A 454 16.12 -0.71 -32.17
N GLU A 455 16.27 0.41 -32.90
CA GLU A 455 17.11 0.44 -34.12
C GLU A 455 18.57 0.14 -33.81
N ARG A 456 19.09 0.65 -32.70
CA ARG A 456 20.45 0.33 -32.25
C ARG A 456 20.61 -1.14 -31.96
N ILE A 457 19.67 -1.74 -31.21
CA ILE A 457 19.66 -3.18 -30.92
C ILE A 457 19.62 -4.01 -32.23
N ALA A 458 18.78 -3.63 -33.19
CA ALA A 458 18.71 -4.30 -34.49
C ALA A 458 20.02 -4.19 -35.27
N THR A 459 20.65 -3.00 -35.27
CA THR A 459 21.93 -2.74 -35.94
C THR A 459 23.09 -3.52 -35.31
N GLU A 460 23.16 -3.58 -33.98
CA GLU A 460 24.17 -4.37 -33.24
C GLU A 460 24.10 -5.86 -33.56
N ARG A 461 22.96 -6.36 -33.99
CA ARG A 461 22.75 -7.72 -34.50
C ARG A 461 23.14 -7.92 -35.96
N GLY A 462 23.58 -6.89 -36.67
CA GLY A 462 24.01 -6.94 -38.05
C GLY A 462 22.86 -6.74 -39.05
N TRP A 463 21.65 -6.37 -38.62
CA TRP A 463 20.56 -6.03 -39.52
C TRP A 463 20.84 -4.69 -40.23
N THR A 464 20.57 -4.62 -41.53
CA THR A 464 20.72 -3.40 -42.32
C THR A 464 19.42 -3.12 -43.11
N ARG A 465 19.03 -1.82 -43.26
CA ARG A 465 17.83 -1.45 -44.02
C ARG A 465 17.90 -1.79 -45.51
N LYS A 466 19.07 -2.24 -45.99
CA LYS A 466 19.28 -2.62 -47.41
C LYS A 466 18.69 -3.99 -47.76
N ASP A 467 18.29 -4.78 -46.77
CA ASP A 467 17.78 -6.14 -47.03
C ASP A 467 16.31 -6.18 -47.49
N ILE A 468 15.64 -5.01 -47.63
CA ILE A 468 14.23 -4.91 -48.05
C ILE A 468 14.05 -4.78 -49.57
N ASP A 469 15.06 -4.31 -50.33
CA ASP A 469 14.87 -3.89 -51.73
C ASP A 469 15.27 -4.93 -52.78
N THR A 470 15.74 -6.11 -52.45
CA THR A 470 16.31 -7.05 -53.44
C THR A 470 15.40 -8.20 -53.81
N ASP A 471 14.36 -8.54 -53.06
CA ASP A 471 13.52 -9.71 -53.37
C ASP A 471 12.23 -9.44 -54.14
N SER A 472 11.88 -8.15 -54.38
CA SER A 472 10.65 -7.78 -55.08
C SER A 472 10.81 -7.34 -56.55
N ILE A 473 12.02 -7.40 -57.11
CA ILE A 473 12.26 -7.05 -58.55
C ILE A 473 12.80 -8.24 -59.34
N GLY A 474 12.35 -9.43 -59.08
CA GLY A 474 12.73 -10.59 -59.85
C GLY A 474 11.55 -11.49 -60.15
N ASN A 475 10.61 -11.04 -60.98
CA ASN A 475 9.84 -11.84 -61.92
C ASN A 475 8.57 -11.08 -62.42
N ILE A 476 8.72 -10.33 -63.48
CA ILE A 476 7.70 -10.09 -64.50
C ILE A 476 8.28 -10.53 -65.85
#